data_2b3b2e428888df4aef3dac92f27d86ee
#
_entry.id   2b3b2e428888df4aef3dac92f27d86ee
#
_cell.length_a   1.000
_cell.length_b   1.000
_cell.length_c   1.000
_cell.angle_alpha   90.00
_cell.angle_beta   90.00
_cell.angle_gamma   90.00
#
_symmetry.space_group_name_H-M   'P 1'
#
loop_
_entity.id
_entity.type
_entity.pdbx_description
1 polymer ?
#
loop_
_entity_poly.entity_id
_entity_poly.type
_entity_poly.pdbx_seq_one_letter_code
_entity_poly.pdbx_strand_id
1 'polypeptide(L)'
;MKQLQLKSVVIKKFKPGYSLSDHINRKNLIQTEPTKKNKVWSTDITYILTQQGWAYLSTIMDRYTKKVIAWDLGKRMTVELVQRTLNKAIKSQDYPEAVILHSDQGSQYTSLEYEELLKYYGMTHSFSRRGYPYHNASLESWHGHLKREWVYQFKYKNFEEAYQSIFWYIEAFYNSKRIHQSLGYLTPNQFEKVSA
;
A
#
# COMPACT_ATOMS: atom_id res chain seq x y z
N MET A 1 0.99 8.20 32.99
CA MET A 1 1.39 6.91 32.37
C MET A 1 1.94 5.93 33.39
N LYS A 2 2.87 6.30 34.32
CA LYS A 2 3.35 5.35 35.34
C LYS A 2 2.25 4.84 36.30
N GLN A 3 1.30 5.69 36.71
CA GLN A 3 0.18 5.30 37.58
C GLN A 3 -0.85 4.35 36.95
N LEU A 4 -0.93 4.32 35.61
CA LEU A 4 -1.87 3.48 34.87
C LEU A 4 -1.22 2.23 34.26
N GLN A 5 0.03 1.94 34.59
CA GLN A 5 0.86 0.84 34.07
C GLN A 5 0.88 0.76 32.52
N LEU A 6 0.59 1.87 31.84
CA LEU A 6 0.60 1.94 30.39
C LEU A 6 2.04 2.01 29.86
N LYS A 7 2.38 1.08 28.99
CA LYS A 7 3.66 1.06 28.26
C LYS A 7 3.42 1.50 26.82
N SER A 8 4.26 2.42 26.32
CA SER A 8 4.25 2.76 24.88
C SER A 8 4.76 1.56 24.07
N VAL A 9 3.98 1.14 23.08
CA VAL A 9 4.38 0.09 22.12
C VAL A 9 5.10 0.76 20.94
N VAL A 10 6.21 1.42 21.20
CA VAL A 10 7.05 1.97 20.13
C VAL A 10 8.03 0.88 19.69
N ILE A 11 7.73 0.23 18.58
CA ILE A 11 8.64 -0.72 17.93
C ILE A 11 9.68 0.09 17.14
N LYS A 12 10.97 -0.13 17.41
CA LYS A 12 12.06 0.47 16.62
C LYS A 12 11.94 0.00 15.17
N LYS A 13 11.83 0.95 14.22
CA LYS A 13 11.82 0.63 12.78
C LYS A 13 13.15 0.01 12.39
N PHE A 14 13.11 -1.14 11.71
CA PHE A 14 14.23 -1.74 11.02
C PHE A 14 14.70 -0.78 9.91
N LYS A 15 15.98 -0.44 9.85
CA LYS A 15 16.58 0.33 8.77
C LYS A 15 17.30 -0.66 7.84
N PRO A 16 16.80 -0.91 6.61
CA PRO A 16 17.50 -1.73 5.64
C PRO A 16 18.82 -1.08 5.23
N GLY A 17 19.87 -1.91 5.04
CA GLY A 17 21.14 -1.45 4.48
C GLY A 17 20.98 -0.97 3.02
N TYR A 18 21.71 0.08 2.66
CA TYR A 18 21.64 0.67 1.32
C TYR A 18 22.55 -0.10 0.34
N SER A 19 21.99 -0.46 -0.82
CA SER A 19 22.77 -0.84 -2.01
C SER A 19 23.03 0.40 -2.86
N LEU A 20 24.28 0.58 -3.31
CA LEU A 20 24.75 1.70 -4.14
C LEU A 20 24.57 1.40 -5.64
N SER A 21 23.43 0.92 -6.10
CA SER A 21 23.21 0.70 -7.53
C SER A 21 22.19 1.68 -8.10
N ASP A 22 22.67 2.34 -9.15
CA ASP A 22 22.01 2.98 -10.28
C ASP A 22 21.53 4.41 -10.15
N HIS A 23 22.24 5.26 -10.88
CA HIS A 23 21.96 6.66 -11.22
C HIS A 23 20.79 6.82 -12.22
N ILE A 24 19.78 5.95 -12.17
CA ILE A 24 18.54 6.20 -12.89
C ILE A 24 17.83 7.33 -12.16
N ASN A 25 17.52 8.40 -12.90
CA ASN A 25 16.90 9.62 -12.38
C ASN A 25 15.42 9.37 -12.00
N ARG A 26 15.21 8.60 -10.92
CA ARG A 26 13.90 8.23 -10.40
C ARG A 26 13.29 9.42 -9.67
N LYS A 27 12.41 10.16 -10.37
CA LYS A 27 11.80 11.39 -9.87
C LYS A 27 10.48 11.13 -9.18
N ASN A 28 10.18 11.95 -8.19
CA ASN A 28 8.81 12.11 -7.74
C ASN A 28 8.07 13.01 -8.75
N LEU A 29 7.04 12.45 -9.37
CA LEU A 29 6.22 13.17 -10.37
C LEU A 29 4.93 13.75 -9.75
N ILE A 30 4.68 13.45 -8.46
CA ILE A 30 3.49 13.94 -7.76
C ILE A 30 3.82 15.30 -7.17
N GLN A 31 3.28 16.37 -7.78
CA GLN A 31 3.45 17.75 -7.31
C GLN A 31 2.32 18.17 -6.36
N THR A 32 1.11 17.69 -6.61
CA THR A 32 -0.10 17.98 -5.83
C THR A 32 -0.92 16.70 -5.61
N GLU A 33 -1.78 16.70 -4.58
CA GLU A 33 -2.72 15.60 -4.39
C GLU A 33 -3.74 15.54 -5.54
N PRO A 34 -4.11 14.34 -5.99
CA PRO A 34 -5.05 14.17 -7.09
C PRO A 34 -6.45 14.68 -6.70
N THR A 35 -7.16 15.25 -7.67
CA THR A 35 -8.53 15.74 -7.52
C THR A 35 -9.59 14.79 -8.11
N LYS A 36 -9.15 13.68 -8.71
CA LYS A 36 -10.02 12.66 -9.31
C LYS A 36 -9.45 11.27 -9.08
N LYS A 37 -10.33 10.28 -9.04
CA LYS A 37 -9.94 8.87 -8.97
C LYS A 37 -9.12 8.45 -10.21
N ASN A 38 -8.30 7.44 -10.04
CA ASN A 38 -7.49 6.83 -11.09
C ASN A 38 -6.47 7.80 -11.75
N LYS A 39 -6.06 8.86 -11.03
CA LYS A 39 -4.95 9.73 -11.49
C LYS A 39 -3.63 9.35 -10.84
N VAL A 40 -3.65 9.07 -9.55
CA VAL A 40 -2.44 8.67 -8.82
C VAL A 40 -2.77 7.50 -7.90
N TRP A 41 -2.07 6.40 -8.10
CA TRP A 41 -2.08 5.26 -7.20
C TRP A 41 -0.78 5.20 -6.41
N SER A 42 -0.84 4.83 -5.16
CA SER A 42 0.34 4.50 -4.34
C SER A 42 0.41 3.01 -4.12
N THR A 43 1.63 2.46 -4.17
CA THR A 43 1.90 1.05 -3.86
C THR A 43 3.03 0.91 -2.86
N ASP A 44 2.94 -0.10 -2.01
CA ASP A 44 3.98 -0.45 -1.03
C ASP A 44 3.76 -1.88 -0.52
N ILE A 45 4.81 -2.45 0.09
CA ILE A 45 4.77 -3.78 0.72
C ILE A 45 4.94 -3.63 2.23
N THR A 46 4.07 -4.28 2.98
CA THR A 46 4.23 -4.39 4.44
C THR A 46 4.31 -5.85 4.89
N TYR A 47 4.84 -6.06 6.09
CA TYR A 47 5.12 -7.38 6.67
C TYR A 47 4.04 -7.76 7.67
N ILE A 48 3.57 -9.00 7.59
CA ILE A 48 2.60 -9.62 8.50
C ILE A 48 3.28 -10.84 9.12
N LEU A 49 3.41 -10.86 10.45
CA LEU A 49 4.02 -12.00 11.14
C LEU A 49 2.99 -13.09 11.37
N THR A 50 3.35 -14.32 11.03
CA THR A 50 2.63 -15.54 11.39
C THR A 50 3.54 -16.48 12.21
N GLN A 51 2.99 -17.50 12.84
CA GLN A 51 3.79 -18.50 13.56
C GLN A 51 4.65 -19.36 12.61
N GLN A 52 4.32 -19.39 11.31
CA GLN A 52 5.08 -20.09 10.26
C GLN A 52 6.06 -19.19 9.50
N GLY A 53 6.24 -17.94 9.93
CA GLY A 53 7.13 -16.98 9.29
C GLY A 53 6.42 -15.73 8.77
N TRP A 54 7.14 -14.93 7.97
CA TRP A 54 6.63 -13.68 7.43
C TRP A 54 5.75 -13.90 6.20
N ALA A 55 4.64 -13.18 6.17
CA ALA A 55 3.86 -12.93 4.96
C ALA A 55 4.04 -11.47 4.52
N TYR A 56 3.94 -11.20 3.23
CA TYR A 56 4.21 -9.93 2.59
C TYR A 56 2.95 -9.42 1.92
N LEU A 57 2.39 -8.35 2.43
CA LEU A 57 1.19 -7.72 1.88
C LEU A 57 1.60 -6.61 0.93
N SER A 58 1.39 -6.82 -0.36
CA SER A 58 1.46 -5.79 -1.39
C SER A 58 0.09 -5.12 -1.54
N THR A 59 0.08 -3.80 -1.59
CA THR A 59 -1.16 -3.01 -1.60
C THR A 59 -1.07 -1.91 -2.63
N ILE A 60 -2.17 -1.65 -3.34
CA ILE A 60 -2.36 -0.46 -4.19
C ILE A 60 -3.57 0.32 -3.70
N MET A 61 -3.36 1.60 -3.44
CA MET A 61 -4.37 2.54 -2.98
C MET A 61 -4.53 3.69 -3.98
N ASP A 62 -5.74 4.01 -4.32
CA ASP A 62 -6.06 5.26 -5.01
C ASP A 62 -5.91 6.44 -4.04
N ARG A 63 -5.05 7.42 -4.40
CA ARG A 63 -4.72 8.52 -3.49
C ARG A 63 -5.86 9.51 -3.29
N TYR A 64 -6.78 9.63 -4.25
CA TYR A 64 -7.92 10.52 -4.13
C TYR A 64 -8.99 9.94 -3.21
N THR A 65 -9.44 8.73 -3.51
CA THR A 65 -10.53 8.07 -2.75
C THR A 65 -10.05 7.44 -1.45
N LYS A 66 -8.73 7.30 -1.24
CA LYS A 66 -8.12 6.51 -0.15
C LYS A 66 -8.54 5.04 -0.14
N LYS A 67 -9.19 4.56 -1.20
CA LYS A 67 -9.62 3.18 -1.36
C LYS A 67 -8.43 2.27 -1.64
N VAL A 68 -8.35 1.16 -0.94
CA VAL A 68 -7.48 0.05 -1.32
C VAL A 68 -8.16 -0.66 -2.49
N ILE A 69 -7.62 -0.41 -3.70
CA ILE A 69 -8.21 -0.89 -4.96
C ILE A 69 -7.73 -2.29 -5.32
N ALA A 70 -6.56 -2.68 -4.81
CA ALA A 70 -6.05 -4.04 -4.92
C ALA A 70 -5.03 -4.34 -3.83
N TRP A 71 -4.94 -5.62 -3.50
CA TRP A 71 -3.92 -6.16 -2.60
C TRP A 71 -3.65 -7.63 -2.92
N ASP A 72 -2.48 -8.09 -2.51
CA ASP A 72 -2.12 -9.51 -2.56
C ASP A 72 -1.21 -9.87 -1.40
N LEU A 73 -1.35 -11.09 -0.88
CA LEU A 73 -0.49 -11.60 0.17
C LEU A 73 0.40 -12.71 -0.40
N GLY A 74 1.71 -12.61 -0.16
CA GLY A 74 2.70 -13.59 -0.61
C GLY A 74 3.53 -14.14 0.55
N LYS A 75 4.02 -15.37 0.40
CA LYS A 75 5.00 -15.97 1.32
C LYS A 75 6.42 -15.45 1.08
N ARG A 76 6.65 -14.74 -0.02
CA ARG A 76 7.93 -14.14 -0.40
C ARG A 76 7.69 -12.75 -0.98
N MET A 77 8.62 -11.85 -0.74
CA MET A 77 8.61 -10.49 -1.29
C MET A 77 9.30 -10.49 -2.66
N THR A 78 8.55 -10.85 -3.70
CA THR A 78 9.04 -11.02 -5.07
C THR A 78 8.43 -10.00 -6.03
N VAL A 79 8.99 -9.89 -7.24
CA VAL A 79 8.43 -9.06 -8.32
C VAL A 79 7.04 -9.55 -8.73
N GLU A 80 6.84 -10.86 -8.79
CA GLU A 80 5.54 -11.45 -9.14
C GLU A 80 4.43 -11.06 -8.17
N LEU A 81 4.75 -10.83 -6.88
CA LEU A 81 3.77 -10.36 -5.90
C LEU A 81 3.23 -8.98 -6.29
N VAL A 82 4.11 -8.03 -6.59
CA VAL A 82 3.70 -6.66 -6.97
C VAL A 82 3.05 -6.62 -8.35
N GLN A 83 3.47 -7.48 -9.29
CA GLN A 83 2.84 -7.62 -10.60
C GLN A 83 1.41 -8.16 -10.49
N ARG A 84 1.17 -9.19 -9.67
CA ARG A 84 -0.19 -9.71 -9.42
C ARG A 84 -1.08 -8.64 -8.79
N THR A 85 -0.54 -7.86 -7.84
CA THR A 85 -1.27 -6.76 -7.21
C THR A 85 -1.64 -5.69 -8.23
N LEU A 86 -0.72 -5.32 -9.13
CA LEU A 86 -0.96 -4.35 -10.20
C LEU A 86 -2.04 -4.86 -11.17
N ASN A 87 -1.94 -6.10 -11.62
CA ASN A 87 -2.92 -6.70 -12.52
C ASN A 87 -4.33 -6.74 -11.90
N LYS A 88 -4.45 -7.00 -10.59
CA LYS A 88 -5.72 -6.92 -9.86
C LYS A 88 -6.24 -5.48 -9.85
N ALA A 89 -5.39 -4.48 -9.60
CA ALA A 89 -5.78 -3.06 -9.59
C ALA A 89 -6.31 -2.62 -10.95
N ILE A 90 -5.57 -2.89 -12.02
CA ILE A 90 -5.97 -2.56 -13.40
C ILE A 90 -7.36 -3.14 -13.72
N LYS A 91 -7.57 -4.41 -13.43
CA LYS A 91 -8.87 -5.08 -13.66
C LYS A 91 -9.98 -4.50 -12.80
N SER A 92 -9.71 -4.21 -11.52
CA SER A 92 -10.72 -3.69 -10.59
C SER A 92 -11.18 -2.27 -10.93
N GLN A 93 -10.36 -1.53 -11.68
CA GLN A 93 -10.63 -0.15 -12.09
C GLN A 93 -10.95 -0.02 -13.59
N ASP A 94 -11.28 -1.12 -14.26
CA ASP A 94 -11.67 -1.16 -15.66
C ASP A 94 -10.64 -0.52 -16.63
N TYR A 95 -9.38 -0.90 -16.46
CA TYR A 95 -8.25 -0.51 -17.31
C TYR A 95 -8.09 1.02 -17.46
N PRO A 96 -7.90 1.78 -16.39
CA PRO A 96 -7.80 3.23 -16.47
C PRO A 96 -6.55 3.70 -17.21
N GLU A 97 -6.68 4.79 -17.96
CA GLU A 97 -5.58 5.37 -18.72
C GLU A 97 -4.82 6.46 -17.95
N ALA A 98 -3.54 6.65 -18.30
CA ALA A 98 -2.68 7.73 -17.82
C ALA A 98 -2.57 7.82 -16.29
N VAL A 99 -2.54 6.68 -15.61
CA VAL A 99 -2.35 6.61 -14.16
C VAL A 99 -0.88 6.79 -13.81
N ILE A 100 -0.59 7.61 -12.81
CA ILE A 100 0.72 7.68 -12.17
C ILE A 100 0.74 6.66 -11.03
N LEU A 101 1.61 5.64 -11.10
CA LEU A 101 1.86 4.73 -10.01
C LEU A 101 3.06 5.22 -9.19
N HIS A 102 2.86 5.47 -7.91
CA HIS A 102 3.90 5.93 -6.99
C HIS A 102 4.34 4.83 -6.05
N SER A 103 5.64 4.56 -6.02
CA SER A 103 6.25 3.57 -5.12
C SER A 103 7.46 4.13 -4.39
N ASP A 104 7.99 3.37 -3.45
CA ASP A 104 9.38 3.51 -3.02
C ASP A 104 10.35 2.99 -4.11
N GLN A 105 11.66 2.99 -3.80
CA GLN A 105 12.70 2.47 -4.68
C GLN A 105 13.10 1.04 -4.29
N GLY A 106 12.17 0.22 -3.81
CA GLY A 106 12.39 -1.19 -3.53
C GLY A 106 12.75 -1.97 -4.80
N SER A 107 13.57 -3.03 -4.66
CA SER A 107 14.04 -3.83 -5.80
C SER A 107 12.90 -4.43 -6.63
N GLN A 108 11.76 -4.73 -6.00
CA GLN A 108 10.57 -5.24 -6.68
C GLN A 108 9.98 -4.23 -7.66
N TYR A 109 9.94 -2.96 -7.26
CA TYR A 109 9.39 -1.86 -8.07
C TYR A 109 10.36 -1.34 -9.12
N THR A 110 11.67 -1.56 -8.92
CA THR A 110 12.72 -1.09 -9.84
C THR A 110 13.22 -2.18 -10.77
N SER A 111 12.57 -3.34 -10.78
CA SER A 111 12.90 -4.44 -11.69
C SER A 111 12.45 -4.12 -13.12
N LEU A 112 13.17 -4.65 -14.09
CA LEU A 112 12.85 -4.46 -15.51
C LEU A 112 11.45 -4.99 -15.84
N GLU A 113 11.12 -6.15 -15.31
CA GLU A 113 9.83 -6.82 -15.54
C GLU A 113 8.64 -5.98 -15.02
N TYR A 114 8.83 -5.24 -13.91
CA TYR A 114 7.79 -4.38 -13.38
C TYR A 114 7.64 -3.10 -14.20
N GLU A 115 8.75 -2.50 -14.62
CA GLU A 115 8.74 -1.31 -15.49
C GLU A 115 8.13 -1.62 -16.87
N GLU A 116 8.43 -2.78 -17.45
CA GLU A 116 7.80 -3.24 -18.70
C GLU A 116 6.30 -3.43 -18.56
N LEU A 117 5.85 -3.99 -17.42
CA LEU A 117 4.41 -4.16 -17.14
C LEU A 117 3.70 -2.80 -17.02
N LEU A 118 4.30 -1.82 -16.34
CA LEU A 118 3.75 -0.46 -16.26
C LEU A 118 3.65 0.19 -17.64
N LYS A 119 4.70 0.04 -18.46
CA LYS A 119 4.71 0.55 -19.82
C LYS A 119 3.64 -0.11 -20.70
N TYR A 120 3.44 -1.43 -20.55
CA TYR A 120 2.39 -2.17 -21.25
C TYR A 120 0.99 -1.59 -20.96
N TYR A 121 0.74 -1.19 -19.70
CA TYR A 121 -0.52 -0.56 -19.30
C TYR A 121 -0.57 0.97 -19.51
N GLY A 122 0.44 1.57 -20.15
CA GLY A 122 0.49 3.02 -20.36
C GLY A 122 0.59 3.84 -19.07
N MET A 123 1.08 3.24 -17.99
CA MET A 123 1.23 3.91 -16.70
C MET A 123 2.57 4.62 -16.58
N THR A 124 2.60 5.72 -15.84
CA THR A 124 3.82 6.45 -15.52
C THR A 124 4.31 6.10 -14.12
N HIS A 125 5.58 5.69 -13.99
CA HIS A 125 6.15 5.38 -12.68
C HIS A 125 6.74 6.62 -12.01
N SER A 126 6.31 6.85 -10.78
CA SER A 126 6.79 7.92 -9.90
C SER A 126 7.43 7.32 -8.66
N PHE A 127 8.54 7.89 -8.20
CA PHE A 127 9.30 7.34 -7.09
C PHE A 127 9.38 8.29 -5.89
N SER A 128 9.23 7.75 -4.69
CA SER A 128 9.60 8.45 -3.46
C SER A 128 11.09 8.76 -3.46
N ARG A 129 11.44 9.99 -3.09
CA ARG A 129 12.85 10.33 -2.83
C ARG A 129 13.33 9.57 -1.60
N ARG A 130 14.52 8.98 -1.69
CA ARG A 130 15.16 8.27 -0.56
C ARG A 130 15.25 9.18 0.67
N GLY A 131 14.77 8.70 1.82
CA GLY A 131 14.79 9.46 3.08
C GLY A 131 13.69 10.50 3.25
N TYR A 132 12.72 10.59 2.32
CA TYR A 132 11.55 11.48 2.41
C TYR A 132 10.25 10.68 2.59
N PRO A 133 9.88 10.33 3.84
CA PRO A 133 8.68 9.51 4.10
C PRO A 133 7.37 10.20 3.69
N TYR A 134 7.35 11.52 3.59
CA TYR A 134 6.16 12.28 3.22
C TYR A 134 5.62 11.96 1.81
N HIS A 135 6.47 11.42 0.92
CA HIS A 135 6.07 11.13 -0.46
C HIS A 135 5.08 9.97 -0.57
N ASN A 136 5.12 8.99 0.35
CA ASN A 136 4.16 7.88 0.41
C ASN A 136 3.34 7.86 1.71
N ALA A 137 3.18 9.03 2.36
CA ALA A 137 2.57 9.16 3.68
C ALA A 137 1.16 8.57 3.77
N SER A 138 0.35 8.66 2.71
CA SER A 138 -1.01 8.10 2.68
C SER A 138 -0.99 6.59 2.90
N LEU A 139 -0.14 5.85 2.18
CA LEU A 139 -0.07 4.40 2.27
C LEU A 139 0.71 3.94 3.51
N GLU A 140 1.78 4.68 3.91
CA GLU A 140 2.46 4.42 5.17
C GLU A 140 1.51 4.59 6.38
N SER A 141 0.69 5.64 6.38
CA SER A 141 -0.33 5.86 7.39
C SER A 141 -1.35 4.72 7.42
N TRP A 142 -1.82 4.29 6.25
CA TRP A 142 -2.73 3.15 6.12
C TRP A 142 -2.13 1.86 6.67
N HIS A 143 -0.87 1.54 6.34
CA HIS A 143 -0.18 0.39 6.93
C HIS A 143 -0.08 0.49 8.45
N GLY A 144 0.15 1.70 8.96
CA GLY A 144 0.15 1.96 10.40
C GLY A 144 -1.22 1.69 11.03
N HIS A 145 -2.32 2.11 10.39
CA HIS A 145 -3.67 1.82 10.84
C HIS A 145 -3.99 0.32 10.78
N LEU A 146 -3.75 -0.34 9.64
CA LEU A 146 -3.91 -1.78 9.51
C LEU A 146 -3.23 -2.54 10.64
N LYS A 147 -1.96 -2.20 10.91
CA LYS A 147 -1.18 -2.88 11.96
C LYS A 147 -1.73 -2.63 13.35
N ARG A 148 -2.01 -1.38 13.71
CA ARG A 148 -2.48 -1.02 15.06
C ARG A 148 -3.91 -1.44 15.32
N GLU A 149 -4.80 -1.21 14.34
CA GLU A 149 -6.23 -1.46 14.50
C GLU A 149 -6.56 -2.94 14.37
N TRP A 150 -5.73 -3.72 13.65
CA TRP A 150 -6.07 -5.08 13.29
C TRP A 150 -4.94 -6.09 13.51
N VAL A 151 -3.87 -6.04 12.74
CA VAL A 151 -2.84 -7.11 12.71
C VAL A 151 -2.28 -7.44 14.09
N TYR A 152 -1.99 -6.43 14.91
CA TYR A 152 -1.41 -6.63 16.25
C TYR A 152 -2.41 -7.15 17.30
N GLN A 153 -3.69 -7.23 16.95
CA GLN A 153 -4.72 -7.82 17.81
C GLN A 153 -4.79 -9.35 17.66
N PHE A 154 -4.15 -9.91 16.64
CA PHE A 154 -4.20 -11.33 16.32
C PHE A 154 -2.82 -11.99 16.32
N LYS A 155 -2.79 -13.29 16.63
CA LYS A 155 -1.63 -14.17 16.46
C LYS A 155 -1.97 -15.18 15.38
N TYR A 156 -1.61 -14.90 14.14
CA TYR A 156 -1.91 -15.80 13.01
C TYR A 156 -1.10 -17.08 13.08
N LYS A 157 -1.78 -18.22 13.04
CA LYS A 157 -1.12 -19.54 13.05
C LYS A 157 -0.36 -19.82 11.76
N ASN A 158 -0.95 -19.41 10.63
CA ASN A 158 -0.43 -19.70 9.30
C ASN A 158 -0.79 -18.57 8.31
N PHE A 159 -0.38 -18.78 7.07
CA PHE A 159 -0.61 -17.84 5.97
C PHE A 159 -2.10 -17.67 5.65
N GLU A 160 -2.88 -18.75 5.64
CA GLU A 160 -4.31 -18.73 5.29
C GLU A 160 -5.13 -17.94 6.29
N GLU A 161 -4.83 -18.09 7.58
CA GLU A 161 -5.49 -17.31 8.64
C GLU A 161 -5.16 -15.81 8.50
N ALA A 162 -3.90 -15.48 8.22
CA ALA A 162 -3.51 -14.10 7.94
C ALA A 162 -4.23 -13.56 6.69
N TYR A 163 -4.30 -14.35 5.61
CA TYR A 163 -4.97 -13.95 4.36
C TYR A 163 -6.45 -13.64 4.60
N GLN A 164 -7.19 -14.54 5.26
CA GLN A 164 -8.61 -14.33 5.57
C GLN A 164 -8.85 -13.11 6.45
N SER A 165 -8.00 -12.91 7.44
CA SER A 165 -8.07 -11.76 8.35
C SER A 165 -7.83 -10.44 7.62
N ILE A 166 -6.81 -10.36 6.75
CA ILE A 166 -6.50 -9.18 5.94
C ILE A 166 -7.61 -8.92 4.92
N PHE A 167 -8.12 -9.96 4.26
CA PHE A 167 -9.29 -9.85 3.37
C PHE A 167 -10.45 -9.16 4.07
N TRP A 168 -10.82 -9.66 5.27
CA TRP A 168 -11.93 -9.08 6.03
C TRP A 168 -11.66 -7.62 6.39
N TYR A 169 -10.44 -7.30 6.86
CA TYR A 169 -10.10 -5.93 7.20
C TYR A 169 -10.21 -4.98 6.00
N ILE A 170 -9.67 -5.35 4.86
CA ILE A 170 -9.65 -4.47 3.69
C ILE A 170 -11.05 -4.34 3.07
N GLU A 171 -11.69 -5.47 2.75
CA GLU A 171 -12.92 -5.46 1.96
C GLU A 171 -14.15 -5.14 2.79
N ALA A 172 -14.30 -5.79 3.95
CA ALA A 172 -15.50 -5.64 4.76
C ALA A 172 -15.45 -4.44 5.73
N PHE A 173 -14.26 -4.06 6.19
CA PHE A 173 -14.13 -2.99 7.18
C PHE A 173 -13.56 -1.70 6.60
N TYR A 174 -12.29 -1.69 6.13
CA TYR A 174 -11.60 -0.46 5.73
C TYR A 174 -12.32 0.27 4.59
N ASN A 175 -12.55 -0.41 3.47
CA ASN A 175 -13.20 0.21 2.31
C ASN A 175 -14.69 0.54 2.54
N SER A 176 -15.37 -0.22 3.40
CA SER A 176 -16.84 -0.23 3.48
C SER A 176 -17.42 0.38 4.76
N LYS A 177 -16.68 0.36 5.88
CA LYS A 177 -17.19 0.80 7.20
C LYS A 177 -16.31 1.85 7.87
N ARG A 178 -14.99 1.84 7.64
CA ARG A 178 -14.08 2.77 8.28
C ARG A 178 -14.22 4.16 7.68
N ILE A 179 -14.70 5.11 8.51
CA ILE A 179 -14.83 6.51 8.11
C ILE A 179 -13.47 7.23 8.14
N HIS A 180 -13.31 8.22 7.26
CA HIS A 180 -12.10 9.03 7.14
C HIS A 180 -12.42 10.51 7.24
N GLN A 181 -11.77 11.21 8.16
CA GLN A 181 -11.94 12.65 8.32
C GLN A 181 -11.59 13.42 7.04
N SER A 182 -10.53 13.03 6.34
CA SER A 182 -10.10 13.63 5.07
C SER A 182 -11.07 13.41 3.91
N LEU A 183 -12.04 12.51 4.05
CA LEU A 183 -13.11 12.23 3.10
C LEU A 183 -14.46 12.77 3.57
N GLY A 184 -14.48 13.75 4.48
CA GLY A 184 -15.71 14.28 5.06
C GLY A 184 -16.46 13.25 5.91
N TYR A 185 -15.75 12.38 6.62
CA TYR A 185 -16.30 11.28 7.43
C TYR A 185 -17.03 10.21 6.62
N LEU A 186 -16.80 10.14 5.32
CA LEU A 186 -17.26 9.03 4.49
C LEU A 186 -16.26 7.87 4.51
N THR A 187 -16.76 6.68 4.18
CA THR A 187 -15.88 5.54 3.87
C THR A 187 -15.30 5.70 2.45
N PRO A 188 -14.17 5.04 2.11
CA PRO A 188 -13.64 5.06 0.75
C PRO A 188 -14.67 4.70 -0.32
N ASN A 189 -15.49 3.66 -0.09
CA ASN A 189 -16.55 3.26 -1.02
C ASN A 189 -17.68 4.29 -1.14
N GLN A 190 -18.06 4.96 -0.06
CA GLN A 190 -19.07 6.03 -0.11
C GLN A 190 -18.52 7.25 -0.85
N PHE A 191 -17.27 7.65 -0.53
CA PHE A 191 -16.63 8.79 -1.19
C PHE A 191 -16.46 8.55 -2.69
N GLU A 192 -16.03 7.36 -3.11
CA GLU A 192 -15.92 7.01 -4.53
C GLU A 192 -17.26 7.18 -5.27
N LYS A 193 -18.38 6.80 -4.66
CA LYS A 193 -19.73 6.93 -5.26
C LYS A 193 -20.19 8.38 -5.44
N VAL A 194 -19.87 9.27 -4.48
CA VAL A 194 -20.31 10.67 -4.54
C VAL A 194 -19.36 11.57 -5.33
N SER A 195 -18.14 11.09 -5.60
CA SER A 195 -17.10 11.82 -6.36
C SER A 195 -16.89 11.29 -7.79
N ALA A 196 -17.74 10.36 -8.22
CA ALA A 196 -17.70 9.74 -9.56
C ALA A 196 -18.23 10.68 -10.65
#